data_fed0e1db987403e40dd068f10b460958
#
_entry.id   fed0e1db987403e40dd068f10b460958
#
_cell.length_a   1.000
_cell.length_b   1.000
_cell.length_c   1.000
_cell.angle_alpha   90.00
_cell.angle_beta   90.00
_cell.angle_gamma   90.00
#
_symmetry.space_group_name_H-M   'P 1'
#
loop_
_entity.id
_entity.type
_entity.pdbx_description
1 polymer ?
#
loop_
_entity_poly.entity_id
_entity_poly.type
_entity_poly.pdbx_seq_one_letter_code
_entity_poly.pdbx_strand_id
1 'polypeptide(L)'
;MSNIFRKPKLKDILIVVIGFIMMIILEYISGIIISVLGLTVLTDSAVNGSPFSMILRMLIQLFGEELIKFIPLIITIAYLYKSIGRKAAIIVAIIISQILFSLIHIPSYGFSILFLLIGIGFNSIVLPFAYIKTKNIVICYFIHLLYDLWSVMGYYMAGIWTS
;
A
#
# COMPACT_ATOMS: atom_id res chain seq x y z
N MET A 1 -17.47 -13.63 13.66
CA MET A 1 -16.65 -12.62 12.95
C MET A 1 -15.19 -12.86 13.32
N SER A 2 -14.32 -13.13 12.35
CA SER A 2 -12.89 -13.25 12.63
C SER A 2 -12.37 -11.86 13.10
N ASN A 3 -11.59 -11.85 14.17
CA ASN A 3 -10.99 -10.61 14.68
C ASN A 3 -9.96 -10.11 13.67
N ILE A 4 -10.27 -9.02 12.95
CA ILE A 4 -9.41 -8.41 11.92
C ILE A 4 -8.18 -7.70 12.51
N PHE A 5 -8.14 -7.52 13.82
CA PHE A 5 -7.05 -6.92 14.59
C PHE A 5 -6.47 -7.93 15.61
N ARG A 6 -6.16 -9.14 15.18
CA ARG A 6 -5.53 -10.12 16.09
C ARG A 6 -4.05 -9.81 16.31
N LYS A 7 -3.51 -10.21 17.48
CA LYS A 7 -2.06 -10.14 17.72
C LYS A 7 -1.32 -11.00 16.68
N PRO A 8 -0.22 -10.49 16.06
CA PRO A 8 0.62 -11.27 15.17
C PRO A 8 1.16 -12.54 15.86
N LYS A 9 1.27 -13.62 15.09
CA LYS A 9 1.91 -14.87 15.52
C LYS A 9 3.27 -15.01 14.87
N LEU A 10 4.15 -15.84 15.40
CA LEU A 10 5.49 -16.05 14.84
C LEU A 10 5.46 -16.42 13.35
N LYS A 11 4.51 -17.24 12.91
CA LYS A 11 4.33 -17.59 11.49
C LYS A 11 3.93 -16.39 10.60
N ASP A 12 3.42 -15.32 11.18
CA ASP A 12 3.02 -14.13 10.43
C ASP A 12 4.27 -13.28 10.08
N ILE A 13 5.38 -13.44 10.80
CA ILE A 13 6.66 -12.77 10.51
C ILE A 13 7.13 -13.12 9.10
N LEU A 14 7.04 -14.39 8.71
CA LEU A 14 7.40 -14.80 7.35
C LEU A 14 6.55 -14.09 6.28
N ILE A 15 5.25 -13.92 6.55
CA ILE A 15 4.34 -13.20 5.64
C ILE A 15 4.72 -11.72 5.55
N VAL A 16 5.11 -11.11 6.67
CA VAL A 16 5.59 -9.73 6.70
C VAL A 16 6.86 -9.57 5.88
N VAL A 17 7.84 -10.45 6.07
CA VAL A 17 9.12 -10.41 5.32
C VAL A 17 8.90 -10.62 3.81
N ILE A 18 8.12 -11.64 3.44
CA ILE A 18 7.81 -11.90 2.03
C ILE A 18 7.03 -10.72 1.42
N GLY A 19 6.03 -10.20 2.14
CA GLY A 19 5.23 -9.06 1.69
C GLY A 19 6.08 -7.82 1.47
N PHE A 20 6.98 -7.51 2.39
CA PHE A 20 7.92 -6.39 2.26
C PHE A 20 8.83 -6.54 1.02
N ILE A 21 9.45 -7.73 0.84
CA ILE A 21 10.30 -8.00 -0.33
C ILE A 21 9.49 -7.86 -1.63
N MET A 22 8.26 -8.37 -1.65
CA MET A 22 7.39 -8.28 -2.83
C MET A 22 7.01 -6.83 -3.15
N MET A 23 6.78 -5.96 -2.16
CA MET A 23 6.54 -4.53 -2.39
C MET A 23 7.77 -3.87 -3.03
N ILE A 24 8.98 -4.15 -2.55
CA ILE A 24 10.22 -3.62 -3.17
C ILE A 24 10.35 -4.09 -4.63
N ILE A 25 10.07 -5.37 -4.92
CA ILE A 25 10.10 -5.89 -6.28
C ILE A 25 9.08 -5.19 -7.18
N LEU A 26 7.85 -5.01 -6.70
CA LEU A 26 6.79 -4.33 -7.46
C LEU A 26 7.09 -2.84 -7.65
N GLU A 27 7.72 -2.17 -6.67
CA GLU A 27 8.20 -0.79 -6.83
C GLU A 27 9.20 -0.69 -7.99
N TYR A 28 10.17 -1.61 -8.05
CA TYR A 28 11.13 -1.63 -9.14
C TYR A 28 10.46 -1.87 -10.50
N ILE A 29 9.51 -2.80 -10.57
CA ILE A 29 8.71 -3.07 -11.78
C ILE A 29 7.88 -1.84 -12.16
N SER A 30 7.22 -1.18 -11.19
CA SER A 30 6.46 0.05 -11.41
C SER A 30 7.35 1.16 -11.97
N GLY A 31 8.56 1.33 -11.42
CA GLY A 31 9.53 2.30 -11.90
C GLY A 31 9.93 2.06 -13.36
N ILE A 32 10.16 0.81 -13.75
CA ILE A 32 10.43 0.45 -15.15
C ILE A 32 9.22 0.80 -16.04
N ILE A 33 8.01 0.44 -15.63
CA ILE A 33 6.79 0.72 -16.42
C ILE A 33 6.60 2.23 -16.58
N ILE A 34 6.74 3.00 -15.49
CA ILE A 34 6.64 4.47 -15.49
C ILE A 34 7.67 5.07 -16.46
N SER A 35 8.91 4.59 -16.42
CA SER A 35 10.00 5.04 -17.30
C SER A 35 9.71 4.71 -18.78
N VAL A 36 9.27 3.49 -19.09
CA VAL A 36 8.94 3.07 -20.46
C VAL A 36 7.77 3.87 -21.03
N LEU A 37 6.79 4.21 -20.19
CA LEU A 37 5.64 5.03 -20.58
C LEU A 37 5.97 6.53 -20.65
N GLY A 38 7.18 6.95 -20.33
CA GLY A 38 7.59 8.36 -20.31
C GLY A 38 6.81 9.21 -19.29
N LEU A 39 6.30 8.60 -18.22
CA LEU A 39 5.58 9.32 -17.18
C LEU A 39 6.57 10.04 -16.26
N THR A 40 6.21 11.26 -15.87
CA THR A 40 7.00 12.01 -14.88
C THR A 40 6.94 11.30 -13.53
N VAL A 41 8.08 11.01 -12.93
CA VAL A 41 8.16 10.54 -11.55
C VAL A 41 7.79 11.70 -10.64
N LEU A 42 6.75 11.50 -9.85
CA LEU A 42 6.25 12.50 -8.91
C LEU A 42 6.78 12.17 -7.51
N THR A 43 7.22 13.20 -6.81
CA THR A 43 7.62 13.09 -5.40
C THR A 43 6.46 13.51 -4.50
N ASP A 44 6.34 12.89 -3.34
CA ASP A 44 5.32 13.26 -2.37
C ASP A 44 5.58 14.69 -1.85
N SER A 45 4.62 15.59 -2.07
CA SER A 45 4.68 16.96 -1.57
C SER A 45 4.56 17.05 -0.04
N ALA A 46 4.11 15.97 0.62
CA ALA A 46 4.01 15.90 2.09
C ALA A 46 5.35 15.59 2.78
N VAL A 47 6.41 15.35 1.99
CA VAL A 47 7.76 15.08 2.49
C VAL A 47 8.42 16.38 2.97
N ASN A 48 7.93 16.92 4.08
CA ASN A 48 8.49 18.12 4.70
C ASN A 48 8.66 17.92 6.22
N GLY A 49 9.82 18.31 6.76
CA GLY A 49 10.10 18.30 8.19
C GLY A 49 11.27 17.39 8.60
N SER A 50 11.54 17.32 9.91
CA SER A 50 12.60 16.45 10.41
C SER A 50 12.25 14.96 10.21
N PRO A 51 13.25 14.07 10.03
CA PRO A 51 13.03 12.63 9.90
C PRO A 51 12.18 12.05 11.04
N PHE A 52 12.39 12.53 12.26
CA PHE A 52 11.61 12.08 13.42
C PHE A 52 10.12 12.44 13.31
N SER A 53 9.81 13.69 12.93
CA SER A 53 8.41 14.13 12.77
C SER A 53 7.70 13.40 11.66
N MET A 54 8.42 12.99 10.62
CA MET A 54 7.87 12.22 9.51
C MET A 54 7.55 10.79 9.93
N ILE A 55 8.48 10.10 10.60
CA ILE A 55 8.23 8.75 11.10
C ILE A 55 6.99 8.75 12.01
N LEU A 56 6.88 9.73 12.91
CA LEU A 56 5.73 9.82 13.83
C LEU A 56 4.41 10.05 13.07
N ARG A 57 4.39 10.94 12.08
CA ARG A 57 3.21 11.15 11.21
C ARG A 57 2.87 9.90 10.43
N MET A 58 3.87 9.26 9.83
CA MET A 58 3.72 8.05 9.04
C MET A 58 3.06 6.91 9.85
N LEU A 59 3.45 6.69 11.11
CA LEU A 59 2.85 5.66 11.96
C LEU A 59 1.33 5.84 12.12
N ILE A 60 0.85 7.09 12.23
CA ILE A 60 -0.58 7.40 12.37
C ILE A 60 -1.27 7.35 11.00
N GLN A 61 -0.67 7.97 9.99
CA GLN A 61 -1.20 8.05 8.63
C GLN A 61 -1.44 6.67 8.03
N LEU A 62 -0.44 5.79 8.11
CA LEU A 62 -0.52 4.43 7.57
C LEU A 62 -1.69 3.63 8.15
N PHE A 63 -2.00 3.81 9.44
CA PHE A 63 -3.16 3.15 10.01
C PHE A 63 -4.47 3.61 9.34
N GLY A 64 -4.61 4.90 9.07
CA GLY A 64 -5.74 5.46 8.31
C GLY A 64 -5.80 4.92 6.88
N GLU A 65 -4.65 4.85 6.20
CA GLU A 65 -4.54 4.32 4.84
C GLU A 65 -4.94 2.84 4.76
N GLU A 66 -4.53 2.03 5.74
CA GLU A 66 -4.96 0.63 5.80
C GLU A 66 -6.49 0.51 5.95
N LEU A 67 -7.12 1.35 6.77
CA LEU A 67 -8.57 1.36 6.90
C LEU A 67 -9.25 1.74 5.58
N ILE A 68 -8.79 2.81 4.92
CA ILE A 68 -9.32 3.27 3.63
C ILE A 68 -9.17 2.18 2.55
N LYS A 69 -8.10 1.40 2.58
CA LYS A 69 -7.87 0.29 1.67
C LYS A 69 -8.76 -0.92 1.99
N PHE A 70 -8.83 -1.34 3.24
CA PHE A 70 -9.48 -2.61 3.61
C PHE A 70 -10.98 -2.51 3.83
N ILE A 71 -11.52 -1.35 4.19
CA ILE A 71 -12.98 -1.18 4.31
C ILE A 71 -13.68 -1.43 2.96
N PRO A 72 -13.31 -0.78 1.84
CA PRO A 72 -13.88 -1.08 0.54
C PRO A 72 -13.66 -2.54 0.10
N LEU A 73 -12.47 -3.10 0.36
CA LEU A 73 -12.17 -4.48 0.05
C LEU A 73 -13.16 -5.43 0.71
N ILE A 74 -13.35 -5.30 2.02
CA ILE A 74 -14.21 -6.18 2.81
C ILE A 74 -15.68 -6.02 2.41
N ILE A 75 -16.15 -4.78 2.25
CA ILE A 75 -17.52 -4.47 1.85
C ILE A 75 -17.81 -5.05 0.47
N THR A 76 -16.92 -4.84 -0.50
CA THR A 76 -17.11 -5.33 -1.87
C THR A 76 -17.15 -6.86 -1.90
N ILE A 77 -16.24 -7.55 -1.18
CA ILE A 77 -16.29 -9.01 -1.08
C ILE A 77 -17.63 -9.46 -0.48
N ALA A 78 -18.05 -8.86 0.63
CA ALA A 78 -19.28 -9.24 1.31
C ALA A 78 -20.53 -9.04 0.43
N TYR A 79 -20.57 -7.96 -0.34
CA TYR A 79 -21.69 -7.63 -1.21
C TYR A 79 -21.75 -8.55 -2.43
N LEU A 80 -20.61 -8.76 -3.12
CA LEU A 80 -20.56 -9.49 -4.38
C LEU A 80 -20.45 -11.01 -4.23
N TYR A 81 -20.04 -11.50 -3.06
CA TYR A 81 -19.78 -12.93 -2.83
C TYR A 81 -20.93 -13.85 -3.28
N LYS A 82 -22.19 -13.45 -2.98
CA LYS A 82 -23.36 -14.27 -3.32
C LYS A 82 -23.74 -14.21 -4.80
N SER A 83 -23.43 -13.12 -5.47
CA SER A 83 -23.85 -12.87 -6.86
C SER A 83 -22.87 -13.43 -7.88
N ILE A 84 -21.57 -13.25 -7.68
CA ILE A 84 -20.54 -13.64 -8.67
C ILE A 84 -19.55 -14.68 -8.15
N GLY A 85 -19.79 -15.21 -6.94
CA GLY A 85 -18.94 -16.19 -6.31
C GLY A 85 -17.66 -15.60 -5.70
N ARG A 86 -17.02 -16.39 -4.82
CA ARG A 86 -15.92 -15.92 -3.98
C ARG A 86 -14.70 -15.41 -4.74
N LYS A 87 -14.27 -16.15 -5.78
CA LYS A 87 -13.03 -15.80 -6.52
C LYS A 87 -13.20 -14.47 -7.27
N ALA A 88 -14.30 -14.33 -8.01
CA ALA A 88 -14.59 -13.11 -8.76
C ALA A 88 -14.81 -11.91 -7.83
N ALA A 89 -15.52 -12.08 -6.73
CA ALA A 89 -15.73 -11.04 -5.72
C ALA A 89 -14.40 -10.54 -5.13
N ILE A 90 -13.44 -11.42 -4.86
CA ILE A 90 -12.11 -11.05 -4.37
C ILE A 90 -11.34 -10.22 -5.42
N ILE A 91 -11.35 -10.66 -6.68
CA ILE A 91 -10.64 -9.95 -7.75
C ILE A 91 -11.22 -8.54 -7.93
N VAL A 92 -12.53 -8.42 -8.04
CA VAL A 92 -13.21 -7.12 -8.17
C VAL A 92 -12.93 -6.23 -6.97
N ALA A 93 -12.98 -6.78 -5.76
CA ALA A 93 -12.72 -6.05 -4.54
C ALA A 93 -11.28 -5.53 -4.46
N ILE A 94 -10.29 -6.31 -4.89
CA ILE A 94 -8.89 -5.86 -4.98
C ILE A 94 -8.79 -4.70 -5.96
N ILE A 95 -9.35 -4.83 -7.15
CA ILE A 95 -9.29 -3.77 -8.17
C ILE A 95 -9.90 -2.46 -7.64
N ILE A 96 -11.11 -2.52 -7.08
CA ILE A 96 -11.80 -1.35 -6.52
C ILE A 96 -10.98 -0.74 -5.38
N SER A 97 -10.51 -1.56 -4.45
CA SER A 97 -9.71 -1.11 -3.32
C SER A 97 -8.43 -0.40 -3.76
N GLN A 98 -7.71 -0.95 -4.75
CA GLN A 98 -6.47 -0.36 -5.24
C GLN A 98 -6.70 0.92 -6.02
N ILE A 99 -7.76 1.01 -6.82
CA ILE A 99 -8.14 2.27 -7.48
C ILE A 99 -8.44 3.35 -6.45
N LEU A 100 -9.31 3.07 -5.47
CA LEU A 100 -9.65 4.03 -4.42
C LEU A 100 -8.42 4.44 -3.63
N PHE A 101 -7.56 3.49 -3.27
CA PHE A 101 -6.32 3.77 -2.55
C PHE A 101 -5.36 4.64 -3.35
N SER A 102 -5.24 4.43 -4.66
CA SER A 102 -4.44 5.30 -5.52
C SER A 102 -4.98 6.73 -5.58
N LEU A 103 -6.30 6.88 -5.68
CA LEU A 103 -6.95 8.18 -5.83
C LEU A 103 -6.85 9.05 -4.58
N ILE A 104 -6.78 8.48 -3.38
CA ILE A 104 -6.58 9.28 -2.15
C ILE A 104 -5.21 9.97 -2.10
N HIS A 105 -4.26 9.56 -2.94
CA HIS A 105 -2.94 10.18 -3.04
C HIS A 105 -2.88 11.36 -4.01
N ILE A 106 -4.00 11.72 -4.67
CA ILE A 106 -4.07 12.92 -5.54
C ILE A 106 -3.59 14.19 -4.82
N PRO A 107 -3.96 14.45 -3.55
CA PRO A 107 -3.48 15.65 -2.86
C PRO A 107 -1.96 15.73 -2.73
N SER A 108 -1.27 14.58 -2.56
CA SER A 108 0.18 14.52 -2.41
C SER A 108 0.93 14.56 -3.76
N TYR A 109 0.38 13.90 -4.79
CA TYR A 109 1.07 13.68 -6.06
C TYR A 109 0.42 14.40 -7.26
N GLY A 110 -0.71 15.09 -7.07
CA GLY A 110 -1.46 15.72 -8.17
C GLY A 110 -2.27 14.73 -9.01
N PHE A 111 -2.86 15.22 -10.10
CA PHE A 111 -3.82 14.47 -10.94
C PHE A 111 -3.19 13.52 -11.96
N SER A 112 -1.99 13.02 -11.73
CA SER A 112 -1.37 12.01 -12.62
C SER A 112 -1.94 10.62 -12.35
N ILE A 113 -3.18 10.37 -12.77
CA ILE A 113 -3.93 9.13 -12.47
C ILE A 113 -3.16 7.87 -12.84
N LEU A 114 -2.54 7.85 -14.04
CA LEU A 114 -1.81 6.67 -14.50
C LEU A 114 -0.57 6.40 -13.63
N PHE A 115 0.15 7.46 -13.22
CA PHE A 115 1.25 7.33 -12.26
C PHE A 115 0.76 6.78 -10.92
N LEU A 116 -0.36 7.29 -10.39
CA LEU A 116 -0.92 6.83 -9.11
C LEU A 116 -1.34 5.35 -9.16
N LEU A 117 -1.99 4.93 -10.25
CA LEU A 117 -2.41 3.54 -10.41
C LEU A 117 -1.23 2.58 -10.52
N ILE A 118 -0.16 2.96 -11.21
CA ILE A 118 1.03 2.13 -11.40
C ILE A 118 1.95 2.23 -10.19
N GLY A 119 2.33 3.43 -9.76
CA GLY A 119 3.31 3.65 -8.69
C GLY A 119 2.79 3.29 -7.32
N ILE A 120 1.50 3.55 -7.04
CA ILE A 120 0.90 3.33 -5.71
C ILE A 120 -0.03 2.12 -5.71
N GLY A 121 -1.01 2.10 -6.62
CA GLY A 121 -2.02 1.05 -6.65
C GLY A 121 -1.44 -0.32 -6.95
N PHE A 122 -0.68 -0.46 -8.02
CA PHE A 122 -0.07 -1.73 -8.40
C PHE A 122 0.98 -2.17 -7.37
N ASN A 123 1.82 -1.26 -6.87
CA ASN A 123 2.81 -1.58 -5.85
C ASN A 123 2.17 -2.14 -4.58
N SER A 124 1.11 -1.50 -4.08
CA SER A 124 0.45 -1.90 -2.84
C SER A 124 -0.47 -3.13 -2.95
N ILE A 125 -0.57 -3.78 -4.13
CA ILE A 125 -1.44 -4.96 -4.36
C ILE A 125 -1.08 -6.16 -3.45
N VAL A 126 0.14 -6.20 -2.95
CA VAL A 126 0.61 -7.22 -1.98
C VAL A 126 -0.24 -7.22 -0.71
N LEU A 127 -0.68 -6.04 -0.25
CA LEU A 127 -1.40 -5.89 1.01
C LEU A 127 -2.76 -6.58 1.03
N PRO A 128 -3.66 -6.43 0.03
CA PRO A 128 -4.87 -7.23 -0.09
C PRO A 128 -4.61 -8.74 -0.09
N PHE A 129 -3.56 -9.23 -0.78
CA PHE A 129 -3.23 -10.65 -0.76
C PHE A 129 -2.79 -11.12 0.63
N ALA A 130 -1.94 -10.34 1.32
CA ALA A 130 -1.55 -10.61 2.70
C ALA A 130 -2.78 -10.64 3.63
N TYR A 131 -3.71 -9.69 3.47
CA TYR A 131 -4.96 -9.67 4.23
C TYR A 131 -5.83 -10.91 3.95
N ILE A 132 -6.04 -11.27 2.69
CA ILE A 132 -6.85 -12.45 2.33
C ILE A 132 -6.29 -13.71 2.96
N LYS A 133 -4.96 -13.84 3.04
CA LYS A 133 -4.26 -14.98 3.64
C LYS A 133 -4.32 -14.97 5.17
N THR A 134 -4.14 -13.82 5.80
CA THR A 134 -4.01 -13.70 7.26
C THR A 134 -5.30 -13.32 7.97
N LYS A 135 -6.23 -12.65 7.27
CA LYS A 135 -7.42 -11.99 7.85
C LYS A 135 -7.04 -11.00 8.96
N ASN A 136 -5.90 -10.32 8.82
CA ASN A 136 -5.36 -9.46 9.85
C ASN A 136 -4.74 -8.19 9.25
N ILE A 137 -5.37 -7.05 9.50
CA ILE A 137 -4.91 -5.73 9.03
C ILE A 137 -3.57 -5.36 9.66
N VAL A 138 -3.31 -5.79 10.90
CA VAL A 138 -2.03 -5.50 11.58
C VAL A 138 -0.83 -6.05 10.81
N ILE A 139 -0.97 -7.22 10.17
CA ILE A 139 0.11 -7.78 9.32
C ILE A 139 0.34 -6.89 8.11
N CYS A 140 -0.72 -6.41 7.46
CA CYS A 140 -0.63 -5.52 6.32
C CYS A 140 0.01 -4.18 6.72
N TYR A 141 -0.39 -3.62 7.84
CA TYR A 141 0.22 -2.42 8.42
C TYR A 141 1.74 -2.58 8.62
N PHE A 142 2.21 -3.71 9.16
CA PHE A 142 3.65 -3.92 9.31
C PHE A 142 4.39 -4.08 7.98
N ILE A 143 3.79 -4.72 6.98
CA ILE A 143 4.37 -4.79 5.63
C ILE A 143 4.52 -3.38 5.05
N HIS A 144 3.46 -2.58 5.12
CA HIS A 144 3.42 -1.21 4.61
C HIS A 144 4.43 -0.32 5.36
N LEU A 145 4.42 -0.38 6.68
CA LEU A 145 5.35 0.37 7.52
C LEU A 145 6.82 0.10 7.19
N LEU A 146 7.20 -1.18 7.02
CA LEU A 146 8.56 -1.53 6.65
C LEU A 146 8.93 -0.99 5.27
N TYR A 147 7.98 -1.04 4.32
CA TYR A 147 8.18 -0.51 2.98
C TYR A 147 8.38 1.01 3.00
N ASP A 148 7.54 1.75 3.72
CA ASP A 148 7.66 3.21 3.80
C ASP A 148 8.94 3.64 4.54
N LEU A 149 9.31 2.93 5.61
CA LEU A 149 10.60 3.17 6.28
C LEU A 149 11.78 2.92 5.34
N TRP A 150 11.71 1.89 4.50
CA TRP A 150 12.71 1.63 3.46
C TRP A 150 12.78 2.78 2.45
N SER A 151 11.63 3.26 1.96
CA SER A 151 11.55 4.37 1.01
C SER A 151 12.12 5.66 1.62
N VAL A 152 11.73 6.01 2.85
CA VAL A 152 12.26 7.18 3.57
C VAL A 152 13.78 7.08 3.74
N MET A 153 14.30 5.90 4.11
CA MET A 153 15.73 5.70 4.24
C MET A 153 16.44 5.87 2.87
N GLY A 154 15.85 5.36 1.80
CA GLY A 154 16.36 5.52 0.43
C GLY A 154 16.46 6.99 0.02
N TYR A 155 15.43 7.78 0.25
CA TYR A 155 15.44 9.23 0.00
C TYR A 155 16.51 9.95 0.82
N TYR A 156 16.65 9.62 2.10
CA TYR A 156 17.67 10.20 2.97
C TYR A 156 19.09 9.90 2.47
N MET A 157 19.36 8.62 2.14
CA MET A 157 20.67 8.19 1.65
C MET A 157 21.01 8.78 0.26
N ALA A 158 20.02 9.04 -0.58
CA ALA A 158 20.20 9.68 -1.88
C ALA A 158 20.43 11.19 -1.80
N GLY A 159 20.42 11.80 -0.61
CA GLY A 159 20.62 13.23 -0.41
C GLY A 159 19.48 14.13 -0.92
N ILE A 160 18.33 13.55 -1.24
CA ILE A 160 17.15 14.27 -1.76
C ILE A 160 16.50 15.17 -0.69
N TRP A 161 16.87 14.96 0.58
CA TRP A 161 16.35 15.68 1.75
C TRP A 161 17.08 16.97 2.10
N THR A 162 18.17 17.30 1.43
CA THR A 162 19.05 18.41 1.79
C THR A 162 18.85 19.67 0.95
N SER A 163 17.84 19.70 0.11
CA SER A 163 17.54 20.85 -0.76
C SER A 163 16.26 21.57 -0.38
#